data_08fa9f1b788ed54c387b73f5bfe212c9
#
_entry.id   08fa9f1b788ed54c387b73f5bfe212c9
#
_cell.length_a   1.000
_cell.length_b   1.000
_cell.length_c   1.000
_cell.angle_alpha   90.00
_cell.angle_beta   90.00
_cell.angle_gamma   90.00
#
_symmetry.space_group_name_H-M   'P 1'
#
loop_
_entity.id
_entity.type
_entity.pdbx_description
1 polymer ?
#
loop_
_entity_poly.entity_id
_entity_poly.type
_entity_poly.pdbx_seq_one_letter_code
_entity_poly.pdbx_strand_id
1 'polypeptide(L)'
;MDILISGGSGFLGSAFSEAIIKRYQKDDKKVQITWLTRDSKQAHPNDIKMMTYDELVKSDKSFDVILNLAGAGIADKRWSDARKEQLLASRIKPTEAILDFIARSSSKPKLLVSGSAIGWYGPQGDKSLTESSGFNADFSHKLCDDWEQLALK
;
A
#
# COMPACT_ATOMS: atom_id res chain seq x y z
N MET A 1 0.51 -14.75 12.90
CA MET A 1 -0.03 -13.48 12.37
C MET A 1 0.14 -13.50 10.86
N ASP A 2 -0.93 -13.24 10.12
CA ASP A 2 -0.92 -13.22 8.65
C ASP A 2 -1.05 -11.78 8.17
N ILE A 3 -0.11 -11.35 7.32
CA ILE A 3 -0.02 -9.98 6.82
C ILE A 3 -0.08 -9.97 5.29
N LEU A 4 -0.98 -9.17 4.73
CA LEU A 4 -1.03 -8.87 3.29
C LEU A 4 -0.39 -7.50 3.03
N ILE A 5 0.48 -7.41 2.03
CA ILE A 5 1.16 -6.16 1.67
C ILE A 5 1.01 -5.90 0.18
N SER A 6 0.32 -4.86 -0.22
CA SER A 6 0.43 -4.31 -1.56
C SER A 6 1.66 -3.42 -1.66
N GLY A 7 2.41 -3.51 -2.76
CA GLY A 7 3.69 -2.79 -2.87
C GLY A 7 4.82 -3.40 -2.02
N GLY A 8 4.73 -4.69 -1.68
CA GLY A 8 5.70 -5.41 -0.84
C GLY A 8 7.13 -5.40 -1.39
N SER A 9 7.32 -5.43 -2.72
CA SER A 9 8.64 -5.34 -3.37
C SER A 9 9.21 -3.92 -3.44
N GLY A 10 8.46 -2.91 -3.03
CA GLY A 10 8.92 -1.52 -2.95
C GLY A 10 9.80 -1.27 -1.73
N PHE A 11 10.38 -0.07 -1.66
CA PHE A 11 11.33 0.32 -0.60
C PHE A 11 10.77 0.10 0.82
N LEU A 12 9.59 0.63 1.11
CA LEU A 12 8.97 0.48 2.44
C LEU A 12 8.46 -0.94 2.69
N GLY A 13 7.83 -1.57 1.68
CA GLY A 13 7.25 -2.90 1.81
C GLY A 13 8.30 -3.98 2.08
N SER A 14 9.43 -3.94 1.40
CA SER A 14 10.55 -4.87 1.60
C SER A 14 11.21 -4.67 2.96
N ALA A 15 11.50 -3.42 3.33
CA ALA A 15 12.11 -3.09 4.62
C ALA A 15 11.21 -3.50 5.81
N PHE A 16 9.90 -3.23 5.71
CA PHE A 16 8.94 -3.66 6.72
C PHE A 16 8.89 -5.19 6.82
N SER A 17 8.83 -5.89 5.68
CA SER A 17 8.77 -7.35 5.65
C SER A 17 9.99 -7.97 6.35
N GLU A 18 11.19 -7.50 6.04
CA GLU A 18 12.42 -7.95 6.68
C GLU A 18 12.41 -7.68 8.19
N ALA A 19 12.04 -6.47 8.59
CA ALA A 19 12.04 -6.07 10.00
C ALA A 19 11.06 -6.91 10.84
N ILE A 20 9.83 -7.15 10.30
CA ILE A 20 8.82 -7.90 11.05
C ILE A 20 9.17 -9.40 11.13
N ILE A 21 9.73 -9.99 10.07
CA ILE A 21 10.21 -11.38 10.10
C ILE A 21 11.28 -11.54 11.18
N LYS A 22 12.31 -10.69 11.18
CA LYS A 22 13.37 -10.70 12.20
C LYS A 22 12.83 -10.54 13.62
N ARG A 23 11.87 -9.64 13.81
CA ARG A 23 11.24 -9.41 15.11
C ARG A 23 10.51 -10.65 15.61
N TYR A 24 9.71 -11.29 14.75
CA TYR A 24 8.94 -12.46 15.12
C TYR A 24 9.83 -13.69 15.38
N GLN A 25 10.89 -13.87 14.59
CA GLN A 25 11.90 -14.90 14.83
C GLN A 25 12.57 -14.75 16.20
N LYS A 26 12.94 -13.52 16.57
CA LYS A 26 13.54 -13.23 17.89
C LYS A 26 12.61 -13.60 19.05
N ASP A 27 11.30 -13.42 18.89
CA ASP A 27 10.30 -13.71 19.91
C ASP A 27 9.77 -15.16 19.85
N ASP A 28 10.37 -16.03 19.04
CA ASP A 28 9.91 -17.40 18.74
C ASP A 28 8.43 -17.46 18.32
N LYS A 29 7.99 -16.47 17.57
CA LYS A 29 6.64 -16.35 17.04
C LYS A 29 6.62 -16.54 15.53
N LYS A 30 5.45 -16.95 14.99
CA LYS A 30 5.28 -17.12 13.54
C LYS A 30 4.56 -15.92 12.95
N VAL A 31 5.11 -15.40 11.86
CA VAL A 31 4.47 -14.44 10.95
C VAL A 31 4.52 -14.99 9.53
N GLN A 32 3.41 -14.85 8.80
CA GLN A 32 3.35 -15.16 7.39
C GLN A 32 3.07 -13.86 6.63
N ILE A 33 3.96 -13.49 5.73
CA ILE A 33 3.80 -12.34 4.87
C ILE A 33 3.39 -12.81 3.48
N THR A 34 2.41 -12.13 2.91
CA THR A 34 1.98 -12.30 1.52
C THR A 34 2.09 -10.95 0.80
N TRP A 35 2.91 -10.89 -0.25
CA TRP A 35 2.95 -9.72 -1.12
C TRP A 35 1.89 -9.82 -2.21
N LEU A 36 1.10 -8.78 -2.32
CA LEU A 36 0.14 -8.62 -3.41
C LEU A 36 0.86 -8.01 -4.61
N THR A 37 0.83 -8.70 -5.73
CA THR A 37 1.60 -8.36 -6.93
C THR A 37 0.75 -8.41 -8.19
N ARG A 38 1.24 -7.74 -9.24
CA ARG A 38 0.70 -7.84 -10.60
C ARG A 38 1.33 -9.01 -11.38
N ASP A 39 2.49 -9.47 -10.95
CA ASP A 39 3.24 -10.56 -11.59
C ASP A 39 3.75 -11.54 -10.54
N SER A 40 3.18 -12.75 -10.53
CA SER A 40 3.55 -13.82 -9.61
C SER A 40 4.93 -14.43 -9.89
N LYS A 41 5.53 -14.14 -11.05
CA LYS A 41 6.86 -14.64 -11.43
C LYS A 41 7.98 -13.71 -10.92
N GLN A 42 7.65 -12.58 -10.31
CA GLN A 42 8.66 -11.68 -9.75
C GLN A 42 9.46 -12.38 -8.66
N ALA A 43 10.78 -12.24 -8.69
CA ALA A 43 11.65 -12.76 -7.63
C ALA A 43 11.29 -12.12 -6.27
N HIS A 44 11.26 -12.95 -5.25
CA HIS A 44 10.91 -12.56 -3.89
C HIS A 44 11.73 -13.36 -2.86
N PRO A 45 11.89 -12.89 -1.62
CA PRO A 45 12.51 -13.66 -0.54
C PRO A 45 11.74 -14.96 -0.23
N ASN A 46 12.45 -16.03 0.11
CA ASN A 46 11.86 -17.37 0.33
C ASN A 46 10.78 -17.41 1.43
N ASP A 47 10.87 -16.52 2.43
CA ASP A 47 9.93 -16.44 3.56
C ASP A 47 8.64 -15.65 3.23
N ILE A 48 8.50 -15.18 1.99
CA ILE A 48 7.37 -14.35 1.56
C ILE A 48 6.53 -15.11 0.52
N LYS A 49 5.24 -15.16 0.72
CA LYS A 49 4.30 -15.69 -0.27
C LYS A 49 3.92 -14.59 -1.26
N MET A 50 3.65 -14.99 -2.49
CA MET A 50 3.11 -14.11 -3.51
C MET A 50 1.63 -14.40 -3.74
N MET A 51 0.87 -13.35 -4.04
CA MET A 51 -0.54 -13.44 -4.43
C MET A 51 -0.81 -12.37 -5.49
N THR A 52 -1.47 -12.75 -6.57
CA THR A 52 -1.94 -11.77 -7.56
C THR A 52 -3.25 -11.13 -7.13
N TYR A 53 -3.63 -10.01 -7.76
CA TYR A 53 -4.93 -9.39 -7.53
C TYR A 53 -6.08 -10.31 -7.96
N ASP A 54 -5.92 -11.09 -9.02
CA ASP A 54 -6.92 -12.07 -9.47
C ASP A 54 -7.10 -13.23 -8.47
N GLU A 55 -6.00 -13.65 -7.83
CA GLU A 55 -6.05 -14.63 -6.74
C GLU A 55 -6.69 -14.03 -5.48
N LEU A 56 -6.42 -12.76 -5.17
CA LEU A 56 -7.06 -12.08 -4.04
C LEU A 56 -8.58 -12.04 -4.20
N VAL A 57 -9.08 -11.73 -5.40
CA VAL A 57 -10.54 -11.72 -5.70
C VAL A 57 -11.20 -13.08 -5.42
N LYS A 58 -10.47 -14.18 -5.59
CA LYS A 58 -10.98 -15.55 -5.42
C LYS A 58 -10.64 -16.16 -4.05
N SER A 59 -9.87 -15.45 -3.23
CA SER A 59 -9.32 -15.97 -2.00
C SER A 59 -10.32 -15.85 -0.85
N ASP A 60 -10.45 -16.93 -0.07
CA ASP A 60 -11.17 -16.99 1.21
C ASP A 60 -10.21 -16.87 2.41
N LYS A 61 -8.93 -16.55 2.16
CA LYS A 61 -7.96 -16.33 3.23
C LYS A 61 -8.38 -15.16 4.11
N SER A 62 -8.01 -15.25 5.38
CA SER A 62 -8.05 -14.10 6.29
C SER A 62 -6.65 -13.57 6.53
N PHE A 63 -6.55 -12.27 6.73
CA PHE A 63 -5.32 -11.60 7.13
C PHE A 63 -5.58 -10.80 8.41
N ASP A 64 -4.64 -10.84 9.34
CA ASP A 64 -4.73 -10.06 10.58
C ASP A 64 -4.48 -8.57 10.31
N VAL A 65 -3.52 -8.28 9.41
CA VAL A 65 -3.10 -6.92 9.06
C VAL A 65 -2.94 -6.80 7.56
N ILE A 66 -3.37 -5.67 7.01
CA ILE A 66 -3.16 -5.32 5.60
C ILE A 66 -2.40 -4.01 5.51
N LEU A 67 -1.30 -4.00 4.75
CA LEU A 67 -0.54 -2.80 4.40
C LEU A 67 -0.77 -2.47 2.94
N ASN A 68 -1.31 -1.29 2.67
CA ASN A 68 -1.55 -0.77 1.33
C ASN A 68 -0.49 0.28 0.98
N LEU A 69 0.61 -0.16 0.36
CA LEU A 69 1.76 0.65 -0.01
C LEU A 69 1.98 0.70 -1.53
N ALA A 70 1.05 0.16 -2.31
CA ALA A 70 1.18 0.14 -3.77
C ALA A 70 1.11 1.55 -4.37
N GLY A 71 2.02 1.85 -5.26
CA GLY A 71 2.06 3.10 -6.00
C GLY A 71 3.26 3.16 -6.93
N ALA A 72 3.07 3.68 -8.15
CA ALA A 72 4.20 3.99 -9.03
C ALA A 72 5.00 5.16 -8.46
N GLY A 73 6.33 5.13 -8.64
CA GLY A 73 7.21 6.20 -8.18
C GLY A 73 6.86 7.55 -8.83
N ILE A 74 6.68 8.57 -8.00
CA ILE A 74 6.19 9.88 -8.46
C ILE A 74 7.25 10.65 -9.25
N ALA A 75 8.52 10.42 -8.95
CA ALA A 75 9.67 11.11 -9.54
C ALA A 75 10.31 10.36 -10.72
N ASP A 76 9.85 9.14 -11.06
CA ASP A 76 10.51 8.29 -12.06
C ASP A 76 10.44 8.86 -13.48
N LYS A 77 9.42 9.66 -13.79
CA LYS A 77 9.18 10.19 -15.14
C LYS A 77 8.53 11.57 -15.05
N ARG A 78 8.69 12.36 -16.13
CA ARG A 78 8.01 13.66 -16.29
C ARG A 78 6.48 13.46 -16.24
N TRP A 79 5.77 14.38 -15.62
CA TRP A 79 4.32 14.36 -15.44
C TRP A 79 3.59 14.84 -16.70
N SER A 80 3.32 13.91 -17.61
CA SER A 80 2.29 14.09 -18.64
C SER A 80 0.93 13.68 -18.09
N ASP A 81 -0.16 13.99 -18.79
CA ASP A 81 -1.49 13.59 -18.34
C ASP A 81 -1.63 12.07 -18.24
N ALA A 82 -1.12 11.32 -19.23
CA ALA A 82 -1.07 9.86 -19.15
C ALA A 82 -0.26 9.35 -17.95
N ARG A 83 0.83 10.05 -17.56
CA ARG A 83 1.60 9.69 -16.37
C ARG A 83 0.83 9.98 -15.09
N LYS A 84 0.12 11.09 -15.01
CA LYS A 84 -0.74 11.43 -13.87
C LYS A 84 -1.86 10.40 -13.69
N GLU A 85 -2.52 9.98 -14.77
CA GLU A 85 -3.50 8.90 -14.74
C GLU A 85 -2.89 7.58 -14.25
N GLN A 86 -1.69 7.23 -14.70
CA GLN A 86 -0.97 6.05 -14.23
C GLN A 86 -0.64 6.14 -12.74
N LEU A 87 -0.20 7.30 -12.24
CA LEU A 87 0.10 7.54 -10.83
C LEU A 87 -1.15 7.35 -9.96
N LEU A 88 -2.28 7.90 -10.38
CA LEU A 88 -3.56 7.74 -9.71
C LEU A 88 -4.01 6.28 -9.73
N ALA A 89 -4.09 5.67 -10.90
CA ALA A 89 -4.54 4.28 -11.06
C ALA A 89 -3.68 3.28 -10.27
N SER A 90 -2.37 3.55 -10.13
CA SER A 90 -1.45 2.69 -9.36
C SER A 90 -1.71 2.66 -7.85
N ARG A 91 -2.52 3.58 -7.35
CA ARG A 91 -2.94 3.69 -5.94
C ARG A 91 -4.40 3.30 -5.75
N ILE A 92 -5.27 3.85 -6.58
CA ILE A 92 -6.72 3.65 -6.45
C ILE A 92 -7.10 2.18 -6.70
N LYS A 93 -6.68 1.57 -7.83
CA LYS A 93 -7.03 0.18 -8.14
C LYS A 93 -6.59 -0.84 -7.10
N PRO A 94 -5.34 -0.81 -6.57
CA PRO A 94 -4.94 -1.65 -5.45
C PRO A 94 -5.78 -1.44 -4.18
N THR A 95 -6.12 -0.20 -3.87
CA THR A 95 -6.93 0.13 -2.70
C THR A 95 -8.34 -0.41 -2.85
N GLU A 96 -8.99 -0.21 -4.00
CA GLU A 96 -10.31 -0.80 -4.32
C GLU A 96 -10.31 -2.32 -4.16
N ALA A 97 -9.32 -3.01 -4.75
CA ALA A 97 -9.21 -4.46 -4.65
C ALA A 97 -9.06 -4.96 -3.20
N ILE A 98 -8.32 -4.22 -2.37
CA ILE A 98 -8.17 -4.52 -0.94
C ILE A 98 -9.48 -4.29 -0.20
N LEU A 99 -10.17 -3.18 -0.43
CA LEU A 99 -11.44 -2.87 0.21
C LEU A 99 -12.54 -3.87 -0.18
N ASP A 100 -12.62 -4.24 -1.44
CA ASP A 100 -13.53 -5.28 -1.93
C ASP A 100 -13.24 -6.64 -1.28
N PHE A 101 -11.95 -6.99 -1.14
CA PHE A 101 -11.54 -8.18 -0.40
C PHE A 101 -11.99 -8.09 1.07
N ILE A 102 -11.74 -6.99 1.75
CA ILE A 102 -12.18 -6.78 3.14
C ILE A 102 -13.70 -6.88 3.25
N ALA A 103 -14.44 -6.22 2.34
CA ALA A 103 -15.90 -6.18 2.38
C ALA A 103 -16.54 -7.59 2.33
N ARG A 104 -16.00 -8.50 1.49
CA ARG A 104 -16.53 -9.87 1.33
C ARG A 104 -15.93 -10.90 2.31
N SER A 105 -14.82 -10.57 3.00
CA SER A 105 -14.16 -11.49 3.92
C SER A 105 -15.05 -11.83 5.12
N SER A 106 -15.16 -13.10 5.46
CA SER A 106 -15.88 -13.58 6.67
C SER A 106 -15.16 -13.17 7.96
N SER A 107 -13.82 -13.07 7.92
CA SER A 107 -13.00 -12.57 9.03
C SER A 107 -12.29 -11.29 8.58
N LYS A 108 -12.68 -10.18 9.17
CA LYS A 108 -12.11 -8.86 8.84
C LYS A 108 -10.69 -8.73 9.40
N PRO A 109 -9.77 -8.01 8.73
CA PRO A 109 -8.49 -7.67 9.32
C PRO A 109 -8.69 -6.78 10.56
N LYS A 110 -7.79 -6.92 11.52
CA LYS A 110 -7.75 -6.08 12.73
C LYS A 110 -7.25 -4.67 12.43
N LEU A 111 -6.48 -4.53 11.36
CA LEU A 111 -5.85 -3.27 10.99
C LEU A 111 -5.62 -3.20 9.47
N LEU A 112 -6.04 -2.07 8.88
CA LEU A 112 -5.63 -1.62 7.56
C LEU A 112 -4.73 -0.39 7.73
N VAL A 113 -3.50 -0.45 7.23
CA VAL A 113 -2.59 0.70 7.13
C VAL A 113 -2.46 1.07 5.67
N SER A 114 -2.91 2.25 5.30
CA SER A 114 -2.74 2.78 3.95
C SER A 114 -1.66 3.86 3.91
N GLY A 115 -0.85 3.83 2.86
CA GLY A 115 0.14 4.87 2.62
C GLY A 115 -0.53 6.20 2.29
N SER A 116 0.19 7.26 2.55
CA SER A 116 -0.02 8.62 2.06
C SER A 116 1.34 9.22 1.67
N ALA A 117 1.41 10.50 1.43
CA ALA A 117 2.66 11.19 1.15
C ALA A 117 2.58 12.68 1.51
N ILE A 118 3.75 13.31 1.70
CA ILE A 118 3.86 14.77 1.92
C ILE A 118 3.25 15.61 0.80
N GLY A 119 3.03 15.02 -0.38
CA GLY A 119 2.30 15.63 -1.48
C GLY A 119 0.87 16.07 -1.12
N TRP A 120 0.29 15.53 -0.04
CA TRP A 120 -0.99 15.97 0.50
C TRP A 120 -1.04 17.47 0.80
N TYR A 121 0.06 18.02 1.28
CA TYR A 121 0.12 19.45 1.61
C TYR A 121 0.22 20.37 0.38
N GLY A 122 0.62 19.83 -0.78
CA GLY A 122 0.92 20.64 -1.96
C GLY A 122 2.11 21.60 -1.76
N PRO A 123 2.31 22.58 -2.66
CA PRO A 123 3.44 23.49 -2.59
C PRO A 123 3.24 24.55 -1.49
N GLN A 124 4.06 24.53 -0.46
CA GLN A 124 4.00 25.45 0.69
C GLN A 124 5.25 26.33 0.85
N GLY A 125 6.20 26.28 -0.12
CA GLY A 125 7.49 26.96 0.00
C GLY A 125 8.32 26.39 1.16
N ASP A 126 8.97 27.28 1.92
CA ASP A 126 9.87 26.90 3.02
C ASP A 126 9.17 26.76 4.39
N LYS A 127 7.85 26.65 4.40
CA LYS A 127 7.10 26.50 5.66
C LYS A 127 7.37 25.12 6.28
N SER A 128 7.64 25.10 7.58
CA SER A 128 7.58 23.86 8.36
C SER A 128 6.13 23.42 8.48
N LEU A 129 5.86 22.16 8.14
CA LEU A 129 4.52 21.58 8.13
C LEU A 129 4.37 20.55 9.24
N THR A 130 3.17 20.47 9.78
CA THR A 130 2.74 19.46 10.75
C THR A 130 1.45 18.80 10.24
N GLU A 131 0.99 17.77 10.91
CA GLU A 131 -0.25 17.06 10.58
C GLU A 131 -1.50 17.96 10.65
N SER A 132 -1.43 19.08 11.38
CA SER A 132 -2.51 20.09 11.47
C SER A 132 -2.41 21.19 10.43
N SER A 133 -1.37 21.18 9.58
CA SER A 133 -1.21 22.18 8.53
C SER A 133 -2.26 22.01 7.44
N GLY A 134 -2.75 23.14 6.87
CA GLY A 134 -3.59 23.11 5.68
C GLY A 134 -2.80 22.74 4.42
N PHE A 135 -3.48 22.71 3.29
CA PHE A 135 -2.91 22.33 1.99
C PHE A 135 -3.08 23.44 0.95
N ASN A 136 -2.25 23.40 -0.09
CA ASN A 136 -2.43 24.12 -1.34
C ASN A 136 -2.75 23.10 -2.45
N ALA A 137 -3.89 23.29 -3.11
CA ALA A 137 -4.39 22.36 -4.10
C ALA A 137 -3.47 22.30 -5.33
N ASP A 138 -2.98 21.09 -5.63
CA ASP A 138 -2.28 20.75 -6.86
C ASP A 138 -2.55 19.27 -7.21
N PHE A 139 -1.86 18.73 -8.21
CA PHE A 139 -2.00 17.33 -8.58
C PHE A 139 -1.53 16.39 -7.45
N SER A 140 -0.46 16.74 -6.73
CA SER A 140 0.08 15.90 -5.64
C SER A 140 -0.89 15.82 -4.48
N HIS A 141 -1.49 16.97 -4.12
CA HIS A 141 -2.54 17.00 -3.11
C HIS A 141 -3.71 16.11 -3.51
N LYS A 142 -4.27 16.36 -4.72
CA LYS A 142 -5.40 15.55 -5.21
C LYS A 142 -5.11 14.06 -5.22
N LEU A 143 -3.92 13.65 -5.64
CA LEU A 143 -3.50 12.25 -5.68
C LEU A 143 -3.53 11.60 -4.29
N CYS A 144 -3.01 12.32 -3.28
CA CYS A 144 -2.96 11.83 -1.90
C CYS A 144 -4.36 11.83 -1.27
N ASP A 145 -5.13 12.91 -1.46
CA ASP A 145 -6.48 13.03 -0.94
C ASP A 145 -7.41 11.94 -1.50
N ASP A 146 -7.45 11.75 -2.82
CA ASP A 146 -8.24 10.67 -3.45
C ASP A 146 -7.87 9.28 -2.88
N TRP A 147 -6.59 9.05 -2.63
CA TRP A 147 -6.10 7.79 -2.07
C TRP A 147 -6.51 7.59 -0.62
N GLU A 148 -6.33 8.61 0.23
CA GLU A 148 -6.72 8.60 1.64
C GLU A 148 -8.23 8.46 1.80
N GLN A 149 -9.02 9.27 1.09
CA GLN A 149 -10.49 9.23 1.16
C GLN A 149 -11.04 7.87 0.74
N LEU A 150 -10.40 7.21 -0.22
CA LEU A 150 -10.80 5.86 -0.60
C LEU A 150 -10.49 4.86 0.52
N ALA A 151 -9.31 4.93 1.13
CA ALA A 151 -8.89 4.00 2.17
C ALA A 151 -9.69 4.13 3.50
N LEU A 152 -10.37 5.26 3.70
CA LEU A 152 -11.20 5.54 4.89
C LEU A 152 -12.65 5.05 4.76
N LYS A 153 -13.05 4.54 3.60
CA LYS A 153 -14.40 3.96 3.39
C LYS A 153 -14.55 2.60 4.04
#